data_700c7492a0e82fc81971ea96e2d8f014
#
_entry.id   700c7492a0e82fc81971ea96e2d8f014
#
_cell.length_a   1.000
_cell.length_b   1.000
_cell.length_c   1.000
_cell.angle_alpha   90.00
_cell.angle_beta   90.00
_cell.angle_gamma   90.00
#
_symmetry.space_group_name_H-M   'P 1'
#
loop_
_entity.id
_entity.type
_entity.pdbx_description
1 polymer ?
#
loop_
_entity_poly.entity_id
_entity_poly.type
_entity_poly.pdbx_seq_one_letter_code
_entity_poly.pdbx_strand_id
1 'polypeptide(L)'
;MTTKLISSLSIFFALLAALASTNFLSQHTLFLKHLLIHFNPQTLLSSLPFIVPTPIPFGCRHSHHHHHHHPSDERKTTKTICDDFPPDFPPPDTNTTSIFCVDSNGCCNFTTVQAAVDAVGVMSPKRTVIWINTGIYFEKVIIPKTKPNITFQGQGYTSTAIVWNDTANSSHGTFYSGSVQVFAPNFIAKNISFMNVAPIPGPGVVGAQAVALRIAGDQAAFWGCGFFGAQDTLHDDRGRHYFKDCYIQGSIDFIFGNAKSFYEGCHITSIASPVAPGARVINGAVTAHGRASKDENSGFAFVNCSIGGTGRIWLGRAWRPFSTVVFSYTSMTDIIAPEGWNDFNDPTRDL
;
A
#
# COMPACT_ATOMS: atom_id res chain seq x y z
N MET A 1 -1.02 -40.22 11.37
CA MET A 1 -0.95 -38.75 11.18
C MET A 1 -0.36 -38.36 9.82
N THR A 2 0.37 -39.20 9.18
CA THR A 2 1.06 -38.98 7.88
C THR A 2 0.17 -39.02 6.63
N THR A 3 -0.91 -39.79 6.64
CA THR A 3 -1.79 -39.97 5.49
C THR A 3 -2.71 -38.77 5.17
N LYS A 4 -3.07 -37.95 6.17
CA LYS A 4 -3.88 -36.75 5.96
C LYS A 4 -3.06 -35.57 5.37
N LEU A 5 -1.77 -35.51 5.67
CA LEU A 5 -0.88 -34.48 5.11
C LEU A 5 -0.63 -34.70 3.62
N ILE A 6 -0.47 -35.97 3.20
CA ILE A 6 -0.23 -36.32 1.79
C ILE A 6 -1.47 -36.05 0.93
N SER A 7 -2.68 -36.30 1.46
CA SER A 7 -3.93 -35.99 0.71
C SER A 7 -4.15 -34.47 0.53
N SER A 8 -3.82 -33.66 1.52
CA SER A 8 -3.93 -32.20 1.42
C SER A 8 -2.92 -31.61 0.42
N LEU A 9 -1.69 -32.14 0.38
CA LEU A 9 -0.68 -31.72 -0.58
C LEU A 9 -1.07 -32.10 -2.00
N SER A 10 -1.62 -33.32 -2.20
CA SER A 10 -2.08 -33.78 -3.51
C SER A 10 -3.27 -32.99 -4.05
N ILE A 11 -4.19 -32.57 -3.21
CA ILE A 11 -5.31 -31.68 -3.59
C ILE A 11 -4.81 -30.29 -3.93
N PHE A 12 -3.82 -29.77 -3.20
CA PHE A 12 -3.21 -28.47 -3.48
C PHE A 12 -2.48 -28.46 -4.82
N PHE A 13 -1.70 -29.52 -5.14
CA PHE A 13 -1.04 -29.66 -6.45
C PHE A 13 -2.01 -29.94 -7.59
N ALA A 14 -3.11 -30.65 -7.37
CA ALA A 14 -4.15 -30.86 -8.37
C ALA A 14 -4.93 -29.57 -8.68
N LEU A 15 -5.21 -28.73 -7.67
CA LEU A 15 -5.78 -27.39 -7.84
C LEU A 15 -4.81 -26.46 -8.59
N LEU A 16 -3.51 -26.49 -8.29
CA LEU A 16 -2.49 -25.75 -9.03
C LEU A 16 -2.38 -26.21 -10.49
N ALA A 17 -2.46 -27.53 -10.77
CA ALA A 17 -2.41 -28.08 -12.11
C ALA A 17 -3.69 -27.77 -12.93
N ALA A 18 -4.86 -27.81 -12.30
CA ALA A 18 -6.13 -27.45 -12.94
C ALA A 18 -6.23 -25.96 -13.28
N LEU A 19 -5.64 -25.11 -12.44
CA LEU A 19 -5.48 -23.69 -12.70
C LEU A 19 -4.42 -23.39 -13.79
N ALA A 20 -3.43 -24.27 -14.03
CA ALA A 20 -2.40 -24.11 -15.06
C ALA A 20 -2.92 -24.33 -16.49
N SER A 21 -4.07 -24.92 -16.68
CA SER A 21 -4.63 -25.23 -18.00
C SER A 21 -5.47 -24.12 -18.64
N THR A 22 -5.62 -22.97 -17.99
CA THR A 22 -6.34 -21.82 -18.53
C THR A 22 -5.44 -20.58 -18.57
N ASN A 23 -5.50 -19.79 -19.64
CA ASN A 23 -4.78 -18.50 -19.79
C ASN A 23 -5.00 -17.49 -18.64
N PHE A 24 -5.84 -17.84 -17.69
CA PHE A 24 -6.12 -17.11 -16.47
C PHE A 24 -4.93 -17.10 -15.48
N LEU A 25 -4.07 -18.13 -15.54
CA LEU A 25 -2.96 -18.28 -14.58
C LEU A 25 -1.77 -17.36 -14.83
N SER A 26 -1.53 -16.91 -16.05
CA SER A 26 -0.33 -16.11 -16.34
C SER A 26 -0.35 -14.77 -15.62
N GLN A 27 -1.50 -14.13 -15.49
CA GLN A 27 -1.63 -12.81 -14.84
C GLN A 27 -1.64 -12.92 -13.31
N HIS A 28 -2.33 -13.94 -12.76
CA HIS A 28 -2.32 -14.18 -11.31
C HIS A 28 -0.96 -14.62 -10.79
N THR A 29 -0.23 -15.41 -11.60
CA THR A 29 1.12 -15.86 -11.24
C THR A 29 2.11 -14.69 -11.21
N LEU A 30 1.96 -13.70 -12.09
CA LEU A 30 2.82 -12.51 -12.09
C LEU A 30 2.55 -11.63 -10.87
N PHE A 31 1.30 -11.43 -10.51
CA PHE A 31 0.90 -10.66 -9.32
C PHE A 31 1.32 -11.35 -8.03
N LEU A 32 1.08 -12.65 -7.89
CA LEU A 32 1.53 -13.44 -6.74
C LEU A 32 3.06 -13.53 -6.67
N LYS A 33 3.77 -13.62 -7.80
CA LYS A 33 5.23 -13.52 -7.83
C LYS A 33 5.72 -12.15 -7.39
N HIS A 34 5.08 -11.07 -7.82
CA HIS A 34 5.42 -9.71 -7.37
C HIS A 34 5.16 -9.55 -5.87
N LEU A 35 4.03 -10.05 -5.38
CA LEU A 35 3.70 -10.07 -3.96
C LEU A 35 4.74 -10.87 -3.16
N LEU A 36 5.06 -12.10 -3.60
CA LEU A 36 6.03 -12.98 -2.95
C LEU A 36 7.46 -12.44 -3.03
N ILE A 37 7.85 -11.78 -4.12
CA ILE A 37 9.17 -11.16 -4.28
C ILE A 37 9.31 -9.99 -3.29
N HIS A 38 8.29 -9.17 -3.12
CA HIS A 38 8.35 -8.02 -2.23
C HIS A 38 8.22 -8.37 -0.73
N PHE A 39 7.64 -9.53 -0.39
CA PHE A 39 7.44 -9.94 1.00
C PHE A 39 8.20 -11.22 1.41
N ASN A 40 9.10 -11.73 0.59
CA ASN A 40 9.97 -12.84 0.98
C ASN A 40 11.36 -12.31 1.35
N PRO A 41 11.72 -12.24 2.64
CA PRO A 41 12.99 -11.66 3.08
C PRO A 41 14.23 -12.41 2.58
N GLN A 42 14.11 -13.66 2.11
CA GLN A 42 15.25 -14.45 1.65
C GLN A 42 15.57 -14.32 0.16
N THR A 43 14.63 -13.87 -0.67
CA THR A 43 14.85 -13.73 -2.12
C THR A 43 15.22 -12.31 -2.57
N LEU A 44 15.07 -11.30 -1.71
CA LEU A 44 15.43 -9.91 -2.02
C LEU A 44 16.95 -9.66 -2.12
N LEU A 45 17.77 -10.51 -1.52
CA LEU A 45 19.23 -10.33 -1.49
C LEU A 45 19.95 -10.74 -2.77
N SER A 46 19.31 -11.42 -3.72
CA SER A 46 19.97 -12.01 -4.89
C SER A 46 19.66 -11.35 -6.23
N SER A 47 18.77 -10.37 -6.33
CA SER A 47 18.30 -9.86 -7.62
C SER A 47 18.31 -8.34 -7.82
N LEU A 48 18.93 -7.54 -6.95
CA LEU A 48 19.07 -6.09 -7.14
C LEU A 48 20.51 -5.70 -7.47
N PRO A 49 20.79 -5.07 -8.61
CA PRO A 49 22.12 -4.56 -8.95
C PRO A 49 22.33 -3.12 -8.48
N PHE A 50 21.96 -2.76 -7.26
CA PHE A 50 22.34 -1.47 -6.68
C PHE A 50 22.55 -1.59 -5.17
N ILE A 51 23.67 -1.01 -4.75
CA ILE A 51 24.25 -0.97 -3.43
C ILE A 51 23.24 -0.44 -2.42
N VAL A 52 22.67 -1.34 -1.62
CA VAL A 52 21.94 -1.00 -0.40
C VAL A 52 22.93 -1.18 0.75
N PRO A 53 23.06 -0.24 1.70
CA PRO A 53 23.85 -0.48 2.90
C PRO A 53 23.33 -1.75 3.60
N THR A 54 24.25 -2.64 3.96
CA THR A 54 23.95 -3.90 4.63
C THR A 54 23.07 -3.67 5.85
N PRO A 55 21.92 -4.36 5.98
CA PRO A 55 21.18 -4.33 7.23
C PRO A 55 22.03 -4.98 8.32
N ILE A 56 22.20 -4.27 9.42
CA ILE A 56 22.84 -4.79 10.61
C ILE A 56 22.00 -5.97 11.10
N PRO A 57 22.59 -7.16 11.35
CA PRO A 57 21.82 -8.28 11.85
C PRO A 57 21.42 -7.97 13.28
N PHE A 58 20.12 -7.85 13.52
CA PHE A 58 19.56 -7.78 14.85
C PHE A 58 19.72 -9.16 15.53
N GLY A 59 20.76 -9.27 16.33
CA GLY A 59 20.98 -10.44 17.17
C GLY A 59 20.25 -10.24 18.49
N CYS A 60 19.41 -11.19 18.86
CA CYS A 60 18.89 -11.29 20.22
C CYS A 60 20.05 -11.37 21.22
N ARG A 61 20.25 -10.33 22.00
CA ARG A 61 21.18 -10.38 23.12
C ARG A 61 20.50 -11.06 24.31
N HIS A 62 20.91 -12.30 24.57
CA HIS A 62 20.68 -12.91 25.87
C HIS A 62 21.58 -12.25 26.90
N SER A 63 21.04 -11.51 27.83
CA SER A 63 21.76 -11.10 29.03
C SER A 63 21.72 -12.25 30.04
N HIS A 64 22.85 -12.93 30.23
CA HIS A 64 23.02 -13.88 31.31
C HIS A 64 23.27 -13.11 32.62
N HIS A 65 22.31 -13.12 33.52
CA HIS A 65 22.56 -12.89 34.93
C HIS A 65 22.47 -14.24 35.66
N HIS A 66 23.64 -14.66 36.20
CA HIS A 66 23.72 -15.76 37.13
C HIS A 66 23.14 -15.34 38.49
N HIS A 67 22.11 -16.00 38.96
CA HIS A 67 21.80 -16.12 40.38
C HIS A 67 21.31 -17.55 40.71
N HIS A 68 21.82 -18.02 41.88
CA HIS A 68 21.68 -19.36 42.41
C HIS A 68 20.25 -19.75 42.86
N HIS A 69 19.92 -20.99 42.65
CA HIS A 69 18.88 -21.90 43.09
C HIS A 69 17.90 -21.54 44.23
N HIS A 70 16.57 -21.70 43.92
CA HIS A 70 15.73 -22.70 44.60
C HIS A 70 14.52 -23.05 43.68
N PRO A 71 14.01 -24.30 43.67
CA PRO A 71 12.98 -24.75 42.74
C PRO A 71 11.57 -24.49 43.29
N SER A 72 10.80 -23.72 42.62
CA SER A 72 9.34 -23.74 42.71
C SER A 72 8.79 -23.65 41.26
N ASP A 73 7.99 -24.64 40.95
CA ASP A 73 7.37 -24.90 39.66
C ASP A 73 6.29 -23.80 39.37
N GLU A 74 6.72 -22.70 38.82
CA GLU A 74 5.85 -21.72 38.19
C GLU A 74 6.18 -21.66 36.69
N ARG A 75 5.24 -22.11 35.87
CA ARG A 75 5.23 -21.94 34.43
C ARG A 75 5.25 -20.43 34.11
N LYS A 76 6.44 -19.81 34.15
CA LYS A 76 6.65 -18.46 33.63
C LYS A 76 6.48 -18.52 32.13
N THR A 77 5.34 -18.07 31.66
CA THR A 77 5.21 -17.59 30.27
C THR A 77 6.25 -16.49 30.08
N THR A 78 7.35 -16.81 29.44
CA THR A 78 8.35 -15.82 29.02
C THR A 78 7.63 -14.89 28.02
N LYS A 79 7.21 -13.74 28.51
CA LYS A 79 6.73 -12.66 27.66
C LYS A 79 7.92 -12.27 26.77
N THR A 80 7.85 -12.59 25.49
CA THR A 80 8.86 -12.15 24.53
C THR A 80 8.85 -10.62 24.57
N ILE A 81 9.97 -10.02 24.97
CA ILE A 81 10.11 -8.56 24.93
C ILE A 81 10.23 -8.21 23.45
N CYS A 82 9.30 -7.44 22.93
CA CYS A 82 9.42 -6.85 21.60
C CYS A 82 10.57 -5.85 21.65
N ASP A 83 11.63 -6.11 20.93
CA ASP A 83 12.74 -5.16 20.74
C ASP A 83 12.31 -4.11 19.71
N ASP A 84 12.17 -2.96 20.10
CA ASP A 84 10.99 -2.23 19.95
C ASP A 84 11.19 -1.00 19.11
N PHE A 85 12.17 -0.22 19.33
CA PHE A 85 12.40 1.00 18.57
C PHE A 85 13.84 1.02 18.08
N PRO A 86 14.11 1.48 16.85
CA PRO A 86 15.49 1.74 16.43
C PRO A 86 16.21 2.59 17.49
N PRO A 87 17.50 2.39 17.70
CA PRO A 87 18.28 3.16 18.70
C PRO A 87 18.24 4.67 18.49
N ASP A 88 17.99 5.10 17.26
CA ASP A 88 17.85 6.48 16.82
C ASP A 88 16.38 6.98 16.84
N PHE A 89 15.43 6.16 17.27
CA PHE A 89 14.07 6.61 17.46
C PHE A 89 14.03 7.56 18.68
N PRO A 90 13.74 8.84 18.48
CA PRO A 90 13.76 9.77 19.59
C PRO A 90 12.72 9.36 20.63
N PRO A 91 13.08 9.36 21.94
CA PRO A 91 12.10 9.10 22.97
C PRO A 91 10.94 10.08 22.81
N PRO A 92 9.69 9.58 22.77
CA PRO A 92 8.55 10.46 22.58
C PRO A 92 8.42 11.40 23.78
N ASP A 93 8.18 12.67 23.50
CA ASP A 93 7.64 13.56 24.53
C ASP A 93 6.24 13.07 24.91
N THR A 94 6.13 12.44 26.07
CA THR A 94 4.86 11.86 26.57
C THR A 94 3.76 12.88 26.77
N ASN A 95 4.09 14.19 26.83
CA ASN A 95 3.09 15.25 26.89
C ASN A 95 2.39 15.46 25.55
N THR A 96 3.10 15.25 24.43
CA THR A 96 2.61 15.53 23.08
C THR A 96 2.34 14.28 22.24
N THR A 97 2.96 13.15 22.59
CA THR A 97 2.93 11.93 21.78
C THR A 97 2.62 10.69 22.63
N SER A 98 1.72 9.86 22.13
CA SER A 98 1.45 8.51 22.63
C SER A 98 2.00 7.48 21.65
N ILE A 99 2.48 6.33 22.14
CA ILE A 99 2.95 5.24 21.29
C ILE A 99 2.15 3.98 21.58
N PHE A 100 1.62 3.38 20.53
CA PHE A 100 0.97 2.08 20.54
C PHE A 100 1.78 1.11 19.67
N CYS A 101 2.01 -0.10 20.17
CA CYS A 101 2.72 -1.13 19.44
C CYS A 101 1.75 -2.19 18.92
N VAL A 102 1.92 -2.60 17.65
CA VAL A 102 1.15 -3.64 16.97
C VAL A 102 2.09 -4.74 16.49
N ASP A 103 1.78 -5.98 16.84
CA ASP A 103 2.50 -7.17 16.38
C ASP A 103 1.54 -8.35 16.21
N SER A 104 1.46 -8.92 15.02
CA SER A 104 0.54 -10.03 14.71
C SER A 104 0.81 -11.31 15.51
N ASN A 105 2.03 -11.47 16.04
CA ASN A 105 2.42 -12.62 16.86
C ASN A 105 2.18 -12.40 18.37
N GLY A 106 1.61 -11.25 18.75
CA GLY A 106 1.23 -10.95 20.13
C GLY A 106 2.37 -10.45 21.02
N CYS A 107 3.46 -9.99 20.43
CA CYS A 107 4.58 -9.38 21.15
C CYS A 107 4.21 -8.00 21.73
N CYS A 108 3.32 -7.26 21.09
CA CYS A 108 2.86 -5.93 21.48
C CYS A 108 1.51 -5.93 22.21
N ASN A 109 1.03 -4.73 22.55
CA ASN A 109 -0.27 -4.57 23.22
C ASN A 109 -1.46 -4.86 22.29
N PHE A 110 -1.26 -4.70 20.98
CA PHE A 110 -2.27 -4.94 19.95
C PHE A 110 -1.76 -5.98 18.96
N THR A 111 -2.66 -6.87 18.52
CA THR A 111 -2.36 -7.86 17.46
C THR A 111 -2.87 -7.42 16.10
N THR A 112 -3.72 -6.38 16.05
CA THR A 112 -4.27 -5.80 14.82
C THR A 112 -4.11 -4.29 14.80
N VAL A 113 -3.97 -3.71 13.61
CA VAL A 113 -3.84 -2.27 13.42
C VAL A 113 -5.15 -1.57 13.76
N GLN A 114 -6.31 -2.18 13.39
CA GLN A 114 -7.62 -1.61 13.72
C GLN A 114 -7.83 -1.49 15.22
N ALA A 115 -7.45 -2.50 16.01
CA ALA A 115 -7.57 -2.44 17.47
C ALA A 115 -6.73 -1.30 18.07
N ALA A 116 -5.53 -1.06 17.54
CA ALA A 116 -4.71 0.08 17.96
C ALA A 116 -5.36 1.42 17.57
N VAL A 117 -5.92 1.52 16.36
CA VAL A 117 -6.71 2.70 15.95
C VAL A 117 -7.89 2.93 16.85
N ASP A 118 -8.63 1.86 17.23
CA ASP A 118 -9.81 1.97 18.07
C ASP A 118 -9.49 2.44 19.51
N ALA A 119 -8.29 2.12 19.98
CA ALA A 119 -7.80 2.56 21.29
C ALA A 119 -7.35 4.05 21.32
N VAL A 120 -7.13 4.69 20.16
CA VAL A 120 -6.83 6.14 20.13
C VAL A 120 -8.01 6.94 20.66
N GLY A 121 -7.74 7.90 21.55
CA GLY A 121 -8.77 8.78 22.12
C GLY A 121 -9.50 9.61 21.06
N VAL A 122 -10.81 9.77 21.20
CA VAL A 122 -11.62 10.63 20.33
C VAL A 122 -11.17 12.08 20.49
N MET A 123 -10.96 12.77 19.36
CA MET A 123 -10.49 14.17 19.28
C MET A 123 -9.21 14.44 20.08
N SER A 124 -8.35 13.44 20.23
CA SER A 124 -7.08 13.59 20.94
C SER A 124 -6.22 14.71 20.32
N PRO A 125 -5.77 15.70 21.11
CA PRO A 125 -4.83 16.71 20.64
C PRO A 125 -3.40 16.14 20.49
N LYS A 126 -3.09 15.04 21.19
CA LYS A 126 -1.81 14.37 21.10
C LYS A 126 -1.69 13.56 19.82
N ARG A 127 -0.49 13.52 19.25
CA ARG A 127 -0.18 12.59 18.18
C ARG A 127 -0.06 11.17 18.75
N THR A 128 -0.73 10.22 18.13
CA THR A 128 -0.54 8.80 18.45
C THR A 128 0.26 8.14 17.34
N VAL A 129 1.45 7.67 17.67
CA VAL A 129 2.26 6.83 16.79
C VAL A 129 1.86 5.38 17.01
N ILE A 130 1.32 4.75 15.99
CA ILE A 130 1.06 3.32 15.94
C ILE A 130 2.26 2.68 15.26
N TRP A 131 3.13 2.09 16.07
CA TRP A 131 4.29 1.34 15.63
C TRP A 131 3.86 -0.06 15.23
N ILE A 132 4.06 -0.39 13.95
CA ILE A 132 3.58 -1.63 13.36
C ILE A 132 4.80 -2.47 13.01
N ASN A 133 4.98 -3.58 13.70
CA ASN A 133 6.09 -4.51 13.48
C ASN A 133 6.01 -5.17 12.10
N THR A 134 7.13 -5.73 11.68
CA THR A 134 7.22 -6.49 10.43
C THR A 134 6.14 -7.57 10.36
N GLY A 135 5.43 -7.64 9.24
CA GLY A 135 4.38 -8.62 9.03
C GLY A 135 3.34 -8.19 8.00
N ILE A 136 2.47 -9.14 7.68
CA ILE A 136 1.29 -8.92 6.84
C ILE A 136 0.06 -8.91 7.74
N TYR A 137 -0.61 -7.78 7.80
CA TYR A 137 -1.83 -7.57 8.57
C TYR A 137 -3.02 -7.65 7.62
N PHE A 138 -3.66 -8.84 7.57
CA PHE A 138 -4.82 -9.06 6.70
C PHE A 138 -6.08 -8.57 7.39
N GLU A 139 -6.34 -7.27 7.26
CA GLU A 139 -7.45 -6.58 7.89
C GLU A 139 -7.85 -5.33 7.11
N LYS A 140 -9.12 -4.95 7.22
CA LYS A 140 -9.62 -3.66 6.72
C LYS A 140 -9.52 -2.62 7.83
N VAL A 141 -8.84 -1.51 7.56
CA VAL A 141 -8.59 -0.48 8.57
C VAL A 141 -9.32 0.81 8.23
N ILE A 142 -10.07 1.33 9.19
CA ILE A 142 -10.81 2.59 9.03
C ILE A 142 -10.40 3.56 10.14
N ILE A 143 -9.90 4.74 9.75
CA ILE A 143 -9.54 5.84 10.66
C ILE A 143 -10.60 6.93 10.53
N PRO A 144 -11.56 7.01 11.48
CA PRO A 144 -12.65 7.96 11.41
C PRO A 144 -12.20 9.40 11.68
N LYS A 145 -12.97 10.38 11.23
CA LYS A 145 -12.68 11.82 11.41
C LYS A 145 -12.44 12.22 12.87
N THR A 146 -12.99 11.47 13.80
CA THR A 146 -12.88 11.71 15.24
C THR A 146 -11.54 11.29 15.84
N LYS A 147 -10.62 10.74 15.05
CA LYS A 147 -9.29 10.27 15.51
C LYS A 147 -8.15 10.96 14.75
N PRO A 148 -7.97 12.30 14.93
CA PRO A 148 -6.92 13.06 14.29
C PRO A 148 -5.53 12.69 14.81
N ASN A 149 -4.48 13.18 14.13
CA ASN A 149 -3.09 13.12 14.59
C ASN A 149 -2.54 11.68 14.75
N ILE A 150 -2.95 10.74 13.90
CA ILE A 150 -2.40 9.37 13.91
C ILE A 150 -1.19 9.30 12.96
N THR A 151 -0.16 8.58 13.39
CA THR A 151 0.98 8.18 12.56
C THR A 151 1.06 6.66 12.52
N PHE A 152 1.07 6.07 11.33
CA PHE A 152 1.47 4.68 11.12
C PHE A 152 2.96 4.65 10.83
N GLN A 153 3.71 3.90 11.65
CA GLN A 153 5.14 3.69 11.47
C GLN A 153 5.41 2.20 11.28
N GLY A 154 5.67 1.79 10.04
CA GLY A 154 6.13 0.43 9.71
C GLY A 154 7.65 0.32 9.71
N GLN A 155 8.15 -0.88 9.36
CA GLN A 155 9.56 -1.25 9.35
C GLN A 155 10.17 -1.24 7.93
N GLY A 156 9.39 -0.86 6.93
CA GLY A 156 9.73 -0.82 5.52
C GLY A 156 8.52 -1.19 4.68
N TYR A 157 8.35 -0.55 3.51
CA TYR A 157 7.22 -0.87 2.64
C TYR A 157 7.29 -2.29 2.05
N THR A 158 8.46 -2.94 2.12
CA THR A 158 8.66 -4.33 1.72
C THR A 158 8.49 -5.33 2.85
N SER A 159 8.35 -4.88 4.09
CA SER A 159 8.34 -5.75 5.28
C SER A 159 7.12 -5.59 6.16
N THR A 160 6.41 -4.46 6.08
CA THR A 160 5.19 -4.20 6.84
C THR A 160 4.06 -3.83 5.88
N ALA A 161 2.97 -4.60 5.87
CA ALA A 161 1.84 -4.36 4.98
C ALA A 161 0.48 -4.55 5.66
N ILE A 162 -0.46 -3.64 5.36
CA ILE A 162 -1.89 -3.82 5.63
C ILE A 162 -2.53 -4.25 4.32
N VAL A 163 -3.25 -5.37 4.34
CA VAL A 163 -3.74 -6.07 3.15
C VAL A 163 -5.22 -6.37 3.29
N TRP A 164 -6.01 -6.11 2.24
CA TRP A 164 -7.40 -6.55 2.11
C TRP A 164 -7.72 -6.89 0.64
N ASN A 165 -8.93 -7.34 0.35
CA ASN A 165 -9.29 -7.84 -0.98
C ASN A 165 -10.69 -7.45 -1.46
N ASP A 166 -11.28 -6.38 -0.92
CA ASP A 166 -12.56 -5.88 -1.42
C ASP A 166 -12.44 -5.26 -2.81
N THR A 167 -13.50 -5.45 -3.60
CA THR A 167 -13.73 -4.76 -4.88
C THR A 167 -14.91 -3.81 -4.77
N ALA A 168 -15.13 -2.98 -5.78
CA ALA A 168 -16.33 -2.16 -5.86
C ALA A 168 -17.61 -3.01 -5.83
N ASN A 169 -17.58 -4.21 -6.41
CA ASN A 169 -18.69 -5.15 -6.38
C ASN A 169 -18.95 -5.72 -4.97
N SER A 170 -17.90 -6.19 -4.28
CA SER A 170 -18.05 -6.78 -2.94
C SER A 170 -18.42 -5.77 -1.86
N SER A 171 -17.97 -4.53 -2.00
CA SER A 171 -18.17 -3.46 -1.02
C SER A 171 -19.28 -2.46 -1.39
N HIS A 172 -20.03 -2.74 -2.48
CA HIS A 172 -21.10 -1.86 -2.98
C HIS A 172 -20.63 -0.46 -3.40
N GLY A 173 -19.43 -0.37 -3.94
CA GLY A 173 -18.85 0.85 -4.52
C GLY A 173 -17.35 0.98 -4.34
N THR A 174 -16.68 1.58 -5.32
CA THR A 174 -15.21 1.77 -5.33
C THR A 174 -14.72 2.44 -4.04
N PHE A 175 -15.45 3.44 -3.57
CA PHE A 175 -15.05 4.22 -2.38
C PHE A 175 -15.01 3.41 -1.09
N TYR A 176 -15.77 2.32 -1.04
CA TYR A 176 -15.83 1.44 0.13
C TYR A 176 -14.91 0.22 0.02
N SER A 177 -14.26 0.00 -1.11
CA SER A 177 -13.33 -1.13 -1.32
C SER A 177 -11.98 -0.96 -0.63
N GLY A 178 -11.66 0.25 -0.15
CA GLY A 178 -10.34 0.57 0.41
C GLY A 178 -9.91 -0.37 1.54
N SER A 179 -8.73 -0.97 1.37
CA SER A 179 -8.10 -1.77 2.44
C SER A 179 -7.83 -0.93 3.66
N VAL A 180 -7.34 0.29 3.45
CA VAL A 180 -7.22 1.32 4.49
C VAL A 180 -7.99 2.58 4.06
N GLN A 181 -8.81 3.11 4.93
CA GLN A 181 -9.59 4.32 4.69
C GLN A 181 -9.33 5.36 5.78
N VAL A 182 -8.79 6.51 5.39
CA VAL A 182 -8.39 7.57 6.32
C VAL A 182 -9.28 8.79 6.11
N PHE A 183 -10.12 9.08 7.09
CA PHE A 183 -10.97 10.27 7.12
C PHE A 183 -10.47 11.33 8.12
N ALA A 184 -9.55 10.95 8.99
CA ALA A 184 -8.97 11.81 10.02
C ALA A 184 -7.94 12.78 9.44
N PRO A 185 -7.92 14.05 9.88
CA PRO A 185 -6.88 14.99 9.49
C PRO A 185 -5.54 14.71 10.19
N ASN A 186 -4.46 15.28 9.63
CA ASN A 186 -3.10 15.20 10.15
C ASN A 186 -2.57 13.75 10.23
N PHE A 187 -2.98 12.89 9.30
CA PHE A 187 -2.49 11.53 9.19
C PHE A 187 -1.07 11.48 8.60
N ILE A 188 -0.23 10.65 9.16
CA ILE A 188 1.11 10.37 8.66
C ILE A 188 1.28 8.86 8.50
N ALA A 189 1.91 8.43 7.41
CA ALA A 189 2.39 7.05 7.25
C ALA A 189 3.85 7.03 6.82
N LYS A 190 4.62 6.12 7.40
CA LYS A 190 6.04 5.94 7.09
C LYS A 190 6.40 4.47 6.99
N ASN A 191 7.14 4.11 5.93
CA ASN A 191 7.75 2.78 5.78
C ASN A 191 6.75 1.63 5.92
N ILE A 192 5.59 1.75 5.30
CA ILE A 192 4.51 0.76 5.33
C ILE A 192 3.83 0.63 3.98
N SER A 193 3.31 -0.55 3.67
CA SER A 193 2.51 -0.78 2.47
C SER A 193 1.02 -0.91 2.75
N PHE A 194 0.25 -0.37 1.82
CA PHE A 194 -1.19 -0.52 1.69
C PHE A 194 -1.47 -1.35 0.43
N MET A 195 -2.18 -2.46 0.59
CA MET A 195 -2.35 -3.41 -0.50
C MET A 195 -3.82 -3.83 -0.65
N ASN A 196 -4.31 -3.81 -1.88
CA ASN A 196 -5.52 -4.52 -2.22
C ASN A 196 -5.15 -5.69 -3.15
N VAL A 197 -5.42 -6.90 -2.68
CA VAL A 197 -5.06 -8.15 -3.38
C VAL A 197 -6.24 -8.77 -4.13
N ALA A 198 -7.29 -8.01 -4.40
CA ALA A 198 -8.33 -8.45 -5.31
C ALA A 198 -7.75 -8.82 -6.68
N PRO A 199 -8.36 -9.78 -7.39
CA PRO A 199 -7.88 -10.21 -8.71
C PRO A 199 -7.76 -9.05 -9.70
N ILE A 200 -6.69 -9.07 -10.50
CA ILE A 200 -6.54 -8.12 -11.60
C ILE A 200 -7.68 -8.31 -12.60
N PRO A 201 -8.48 -7.28 -12.91
CA PRO A 201 -9.62 -7.45 -13.80
C PRO A 201 -9.19 -7.76 -15.23
N GLY A 202 -9.92 -8.64 -15.87
CA GLY A 202 -9.86 -8.78 -17.32
C GLY A 202 -10.46 -7.55 -18.03
N PRO A 203 -10.19 -7.37 -19.34
CA PRO A 203 -10.77 -6.29 -20.11
C PRO A 203 -12.30 -6.27 -20.04
N GLY A 204 -12.89 -5.10 -19.73
CA GLY A 204 -14.34 -4.91 -19.69
C GLY A 204 -15.05 -5.42 -18.42
N VAL A 205 -14.34 -5.96 -17.45
CA VAL A 205 -14.94 -6.37 -16.17
C VAL A 205 -15.41 -5.15 -15.40
N VAL A 206 -16.68 -5.15 -15.00
CA VAL A 206 -17.33 -4.09 -14.23
C VAL A 206 -17.28 -4.39 -12.73
N GLY A 207 -17.05 -3.38 -11.89
CA GLY A 207 -17.07 -3.54 -10.43
C GLY A 207 -15.80 -4.16 -9.85
N ALA A 208 -14.72 -4.25 -10.62
CA ALA A 208 -13.44 -4.81 -10.19
C ALA A 208 -12.46 -3.77 -9.64
N GLN A 209 -12.85 -2.50 -9.55
CA GLN A 209 -12.07 -1.45 -8.89
C GLN A 209 -11.78 -1.86 -7.44
N ALA A 210 -10.51 -1.74 -7.02
CA ALA A 210 -10.03 -2.32 -5.76
C ALA A 210 -8.99 -1.41 -5.11
N VAL A 211 -9.46 -0.55 -4.21
CA VAL A 211 -8.64 0.50 -3.59
C VAL A 211 -7.73 -0.08 -2.50
N ALA A 212 -6.45 0.21 -2.56
CA ALA A 212 -5.51 -0.13 -1.49
C ALA A 212 -5.56 0.91 -0.35
N LEU A 213 -5.49 2.19 -0.70
CA LEU A 213 -5.66 3.30 0.25
C LEU A 213 -6.68 4.30 -0.28
N ARG A 214 -7.65 4.68 0.56
CA ARG A 214 -8.45 5.90 0.42
C ARG A 214 -8.02 6.92 1.44
N ILE A 215 -7.61 8.11 0.99
CA ILE A 215 -7.29 9.24 1.86
C ILE A 215 -8.22 10.43 1.57
N ALA A 216 -9.00 10.81 2.60
CA ALA A 216 -9.95 11.90 2.58
C ALA A 216 -9.75 12.90 3.72
N GLY A 217 -8.80 12.64 4.61
CA GLY A 217 -8.42 13.52 5.72
C GLY A 217 -7.43 14.58 5.27
N ASP A 218 -7.69 15.85 5.57
CA ASP A 218 -6.78 16.94 5.22
C ASP A 218 -5.42 16.86 5.93
N GLN A 219 -4.37 17.38 5.31
CA GLN A 219 -3.00 17.43 5.84
C GLN A 219 -2.39 16.04 6.10
N ALA A 220 -2.53 15.14 5.12
CA ALA A 220 -1.89 13.83 5.22
C ALA A 220 -0.53 13.78 4.52
N ALA A 221 0.37 12.93 5.02
CA ALA A 221 1.70 12.76 4.46
C ALA A 221 2.18 11.30 4.52
N PHE A 222 2.87 10.88 3.45
CA PHE A 222 3.36 9.52 3.25
C PHE A 222 4.84 9.55 2.87
N TRP A 223 5.71 8.81 3.59
CA TRP A 223 7.13 8.71 3.31
C TRP A 223 7.57 7.25 3.21
N GLY A 224 8.23 6.90 2.09
CA GLY A 224 8.75 5.55 1.88
C GLY A 224 7.68 4.49 1.97
N CYS A 225 6.44 4.82 1.54
CA CYS A 225 5.29 3.93 1.58
C CYS A 225 5.11 3.18 0.25
N GLY A 226 4.45 2.01 0.30
CA GLY A 226 4.04 1.26 -0.87
C GLY A 226 2.52 1.25 -1.04
N PHE A 227 2.05 1.38 -2.29
CA PHE A 227 0.62 1.27 -2.64
C PHE A 227 0.49 0.23 -3.75
N PHE A 228 -0.17 -0.88 -3.45
CA PHE A 228 -0.23 -2.04 -4.35
C PHE A 228 -1.67 -2.42 -4.67
N GLY A 229 -1.96 -2.44 -5.94
CA GLY A 229 -3.27 -2.82 -6.49
C GLY A 229 -3.20 -2.95 -8.00
N ALA A 230 -4.35 -2.92 -8.65
CA ALA A 230 -4.48 -2.94 -10.10
C ALA A 230 -5.32 -1.75 -10.58
N GLN A 231 -6.64 -1.88 -10.65
CA GLN A 231 -7.51 -0.77 -11.01
C GLN A 231 -7.86 0.04 -9.76
N ASP A 232 -7.71 1.37 -9.82
CA ASP A 232 -8.11 2.30 -8.75
C ASP A 232 -7.30 2.10 -7.44
N THR A 233 -5.99 1.89 -7.52
CA THR A 233 -5.16 1.52 -6.36
C THR A 233 -5.14 2.59 -5.26
N LEU A 234 -4.83 3.84 -5.60
CA LEU A 234 -4.72 4.96 -4.66
C LEU A 234 -5.86 5.96 -4.89
N HIS A 235 -6.85 5.94 -4.02
CA HIS A 235 -7.92 6.93 -4.00
C HIS A 235 -7.49 8.15 -3.18
N ASP A 236 -6.90 9.10 -3.85
CA ASP A 236 -6.50 10.42 -3.34
C ASP A 236 -7.72 11.35 -3.39
N ASP A 237 -8.68 11.10 -2.46
CA ASP A 237 -10.08 11.55 -2.55
C ASP A 237 -10.22 13.06 -2.42
N ARG A 238 -9.79 13.64 -1.32
CA ARG A 238 -9.87 15.08 -1.03
C ARG A 238 -8.94 15.48 0.11
N GLY A 239 -8.57 16.76 0.14
CA GLY A 239 -7.66 17.33 1.13
C GLY A 239 -6.31 17.67 0.52
N ARG A 240 -5.34 18.03 1.35
CA ARG A 240 -3.97 18.36 0.95
C ARG A 240 -3.07 17.21 1.37
N HIS A 241 -2.36 16.60 0.40
CA HIS A 241 -1.57 15.43 0.67
C HIS A 241 -0.15 15.55 0.09
N TYR A 242 0.78 14.88 0.75
CA TYR A 242 2.17 14.81 0.35
C TYR A 242 2.66 13.37 0.33
N PHE A 243 3.21 12.95 -0.78
CA PHE A 243 3.78 11.63 -0.98
C PHE A 243 5.25 11.78 -1.36
N LYS A 244 6.16 11.25 -0.55
CA LYS A 244 7.60 11.33 -0.77
C LYS A 244 8.25 9.95 -0.80
N ASP A 245 9.06 9.72 -1.83
CA ASP A 245 9.83 8.49 -2.02
C ASP A 245 8.95 7.23 -1.90
N CYS A 246 7.71 7.31 -2.42
CA CYS A 246 6.75 6.22 -2.37
C CYS A 246 6.79 5.35 -3.62
N TYR A 247 6.44 4.08 -3.47
CA TYR A 247 6.21 3.14 -4.56
C TYR A 247 4.71 2.99 -4.82
N ILE A 248 4.25 3.24 -6.04
CA ILE A 248 2.82 3.19 -6.41
C ILE A 248 2.64 2.30 -7.62
N GLN A 249 1.84 1.24 -7.48
CA GLN A 249 1.61 0.25 -8.51
C GLN A 249 0.13 0.14 -8.88
N GLY A 250 -0.14 -0.01 -10.16
CA GLY A 250 -1.48 -0.29 -10.68
C GLY A 250 -1.53 -0.43 -12.19
N SER A 251 -2.72 -0.39 -12.78
CA SER A 251 -2.91 -0.55 -14.22
C SER A 251 -3.84 0.50 -14.83
N ILE A 252 -5.03 0.71 -14.24
CA ILE A 252 -6.04 1.62 -14.78
C ILE A 252 -6.40 2.63 -13.70
N ASP A 253 -6.25 3.94 -14.00
CA ASP A 253 -6.64 5.05 -13.12
C ASP A 253 -6.11 4.87 -11.69
N PHE A 254 -4.90 4.31 -11.58
CA PHE A 254 -4.44 3.79 -10.30
C PHE A 254 -3.99 4.86 -9.29
N ILE A 255 -4.01 6.14 -9.69
CA ILE A 255 -3.96 7.31 -8.80
C ILE A 255 -5.14 8.21 -9.16
N PHE A 256 -6.21 8.20 -8.39
CA PHE A 256 -7.42 8.90 -8.74
C PHE A 256 -8.05 9.65 -7.57
N GLY A 257 -8.90 10.63 -7.87
CA GLY A 257 -9.59 11.44 -6.86
C GLY A 257 -9.56 12.92 -7.15
N ASN A 258 -9.87 13.74 -6.14
CA ASN A 258 -9.98 15.19 -6.26
C ASN A 258 -9.22 15.94 -5.15
N ALA A 259 -8.12 15.37 -4.67
CA ALA A 259 -7.28 16.02 -3.69
C ALA A 259 -6.35 17.07 -4.31
N LYS A 260 -5.71 17.87 -3.46
CA LYS A 260 -4.58 18.73 -3.82
C LYS A 260 -3.31 18.06 -3.33
N SER A 261 -2.60 17.37 -4.23
CA SER A 261 -1.53 16.47 -3.84
C SER A 261 -0.22 16.73 -4.56
N PHE A 262 0.85 16.54 -3.81
CA PHE A 262 2.22 16.66 -4.28
C PHE A 262 2.95 15.32 -4.09
N TYR A 263 3.41 14.76 -5.19
CA TYR A 263 4.18 13.53 -5.27
C TYR A 263 5.62 13.87 -5.61
N GLU A 264 6.56 13.58 -4.72
CA GLU A 264 7.98 13.87 -4.87
C GLU A 264 8.82 12.60 -4.81
N GLY A 265 9.67 12.39 -5.81
CA GLY A 265 10.60 11.25 -5.83
C GLY A 265 9.92 9.89 -5.87
N CYS A 266 8.66 9.82 -6.30
CA CYS A 266 7.89 8.57 -6.28
C CYS A 266 8.22 7.68 -7.49
N HIS A 267 8.18 6.35 -7.26
CA HIS A 267 8.29 5.33 -8.31
C HIS A 267 6.89 4.83 -8.66
N ILE A 268 6.45 5.10 -9.88
CA ILE A 268 5.12 4.79 -10.40
C ILE A 268 5.24 3.65 -11.40
N THR A 269 4.65 2.49 -11.09
CA THR A 269 4.84 1.26 -11.86
C THR A 269 3.52 0.75 -12.42
N SER A 270 3.40 0.71 -13.74
CA SER A 270 2.29 0.07 -14.42
C SER A 270 2.48 -1.45 -14.47
N ILE A 271 1.41 -2.17 -14.12
CA ILE A 271 1.28 -3.63 -14.30
C ILE A 271 0.19 -3.97 -15.32
N ALA A 272 -0.18 -3.04 -16.18
CA ALA A 272 -1.09 -3.31 -17.29
C ALA A 272 -0.54 -4.43 -18.18
N SER A 273 -1.43 -5.18 -18.83
CA SER A 273 -1.03 -6.29 -19.69
C SER A 273 -0.04 -5.82 -20.78
N PRO A 274 1.03 -6.56 -21.03
CA PRO A 274 1.95 -6.22 -22.11
C PRO A 274 1.23 -6.08 -23.44
N VAL A 275 1.63 -5.11 -24.25
CA VAL A 275 1.06 -4.84 -25.56
C VAL A 275 2.09 -5.24 -26.64
N ALA A 276 1.64 -5.89 -27.71
CA ALA A 276 2.54 -6.28 -28.80
C ALA A 276 3.20 -5.04 -29.44
N PRO A 277 4.46 -5.14 -29.87
CA PRO A 277 5.14 -4.05 -30.55
C PRO A 277 4.33 -3.52 -31.73
N GLY A 278 4.13 -2.20 -31.80
CA GLY A 278 3.33 -1.53 -32.85
C GLY A 278 1.82 -1.57 -32.67
N ALA A 279 1.30 -2.29 -31.68
CA ALA A 279 -0.14 -2.23 -31.38
C ALA A 279 -0.54 -0.85 -30.82
N ARG A 280 -1.73 -0.38 -31.24
CA ARG A 280 -2.27 0.92 -30.80
C ARG A 280 -3.18 0.83 -29.57
N VAL A 281 -3.44 -0.37 -29.08
CA VAL A 281 -4.30 -0.58 -27.92
C VAL A 281 -3.67 0.07 -26.69
N ILE A 282 -4.42 0.91 -26.01
CA ILE A 282 -4.06 1.49 -24.73
C ILE A 282 -4.87 0.78 -23.66
N ASN A 283 -4.20 0.25 -22.64
CA ASN A 283 -4.79 -0.64 -21.66
C ASN A 283 -4.58 -0.21 -20.20
N GLY A 284 -4.24 1.08 -20.02
CA GLY A 284 -4.10 1.64 -18.68
C GLY A 284 -4.02 3.15 -18.66
N ALA A 285 -4.03 3.71 -17.47
CA ALA A 285 -3.78 5.12 -17.21
C ALA A 285 -3.18 5.28 -15.80
N VAL A 286 -2.22 6.20 -15.66
CA VAL A 286 -1.64 6.49 -14.35
C VAL A 286 -2.67 7.21 -13.49
N THR A 287 -3.25 8.29 -13.98
CA THR A 287 -4.13 9.16 -13.20
C THR A 287 -5.55 9.25 -13.74
N ALA A 288 -6.52 9.51 -12.84
CA ALA A 288 -7.86 9.97 -13.16
C ALA A 288 -8.27 11.06 -12.18
N HIS A 289 -8.00 12.34 -12.53
CA HIS A 289 -8.26 13.45 -11.63
C HIS A 289 -9.70 13.96 -11.76
N GLY A 290 -10.33 14.23 -10.62
CA GLY A 290 -11.77 14.47 -10.50
C GLY A 290 -12.20 15.91 -10.29
N ARG A 291 -11.38 16.93 -10.64
CA ARG A 291 -11.74 18.33 -10.53
C ARG A 291 -12.90 18.69 -11.44
N ALA A 292 -14.01 19.13 -10.87
CA ALA A 292 -15.26 19.38 -11.57
C ALA A 292 -15.51 20.86 -11.90
N SER A 293 -14.79 21.80 -11.26
CA SER A 293 -14.97 23.25 -11.45
C SER A 293 -13.63 23.98 -11.41
N LYS A 294 -13.56 25.14 -12.07
CA LYS A 294 -12.42 26.08 -11.98
C LYS A 294 -12.19 26.56 -10.54
N ASP A 295 -13.24 26.63 -9.75
CA ASP A 295 -13.18 27.14 -8.36
C ASP A 295 -12.63 26.11 -7.36
N GLU A 296 -12.56 24.83 -7.75
CA GLU A 296 -11.96 23.81 -6.91
C GLU A 296 -10.44 23.96 -6.90
N ASN A 297 -9.87 24.07 -5.69
CA ASN A 297 -8.42 24.16 -5.50
C ASN A 297 -7.83 22.76 -5.32
N SER A 298 -7.87 21.94 -6.38
CA SER A 298 -7.36 20.57 -6.42
C SER A 298 -6.48 20.35 -7.65
N GLY A 299 -5.68 19.27 -7.61
CA GLY A 299 -4.75 18.91 -8.67
C GLY A 299 -3.65 17.99 -8.17
N PHE A 300 -3.10 17.18 -9.04
CA PHE A 300 -1.96 16.32 -8.77
C PHE A 300 -0.69 16.87 -9.41
N ALA A 301 0.36 17.04 -8.64
CA ALA A 301 1.68 17.45 -9.13
C ALA A 301 2.71 16.38 -8.80
N PHE A 302 3.33 15.83 -9.83
CA PHE A 302 4.40 14.82 -9.74
C PHE A 302 5.73 15.48 -10.09
N VAL A 303 6.67 15.48 -9.15
CA VAL A 303 7.97 16.12 -9.32
C VAL A 303 9.08 15.14 -9.02
N ASN A 304 10.07 15.09 -9.91
CA ASN A 304 11.22 14.19 -9.77
C ASN A 304 10.83 12.71 -9.59
N CYS A 305 9.75 12.29 -10.22
CA CYS A 305 9.23 10.92 -10.18
C CYS A 305 9.78 10.07 -11.33
N SER A 306 9.52 8.77 -11.28
CA SER A 306 9.76 7.85 -12.40
C SER A 306 8.52 7.05 -12.73
N ILE A 307 8.21 6.90 -14.04
CA ILE A 307 7.09 6.09 -14.53
C ILE A 307 7.63 5.00 -15.45
N GLY A 308 7.27 3.76 -15.15
CA GLY A 308 7.68 2.60 -15.94
C GLY A 308 6.77 1.39 -15.72
N GLY A 309 7.23 0.22 -16.12
CA GLY A 309 6.50 -1.05 -15.97
C GLY A 309 6.09 -1.66 -17.29
N THR A 310 4.83 -2.12 -17.41
CA THR A 310 4.29 -2.84 -18.56
C THR A 310 3.01 -2.20 -19.11
N GLY A 311 2.61 -2.62 -20.31
CA GLY A 311 1.43 -2.12 -21.02
C GLY A 311 1.75 -0.94 -21.95
N ARG A 312 0.70 -0.30 -22.43
CA ARG A 312 0.71 1.01 -23.10
C ARG A 312 -0.38 1.86 -22.46
N ILE A 313 0.01 2.92 -21.79
CA ILE A 313 -0.88 3.63 -20.88
C ILE A 313 -0.87 5.14 -21.14
N TRP A 314 -1.94 5.83 -20.76
CA TRP A 314 -1.97 7.27 -20.66
C TRP A 314 -1.31 7.78 -19.37
N LEU A 315 -0.82 9.01 -19.38
CA LEU A 315 -0.47 9.75 -18.17
C LEU A 315 -1.70 10.01 -17.30
N GLY A 316 -2.83 10.25 -17.96
CA GLY A 316 -4.09 10.41 -17.26
C GLY A 316 -5.30 10.46 -18.16
N ARG A 317 -6.46 10.25 -17.53
CA ARG A 317 -7.77 10.45 -18.12
C ARG A 317 -8.51 11.56 -17.39
N ALA A 318 -9.18 12.43 -18.12
CA ALA A 318 -9.95 13.55 -17.55
C ALA A 318 -11.27 13.05 -16.96
N TRP A 319 -11.23 12.49 -15.74
CA TRP A 319 -12.44 11.98 -15.08
C TRP A 319 -13.53 13.04 -14.89
N ARG A 320 -13.12 14.32 -14.71
CA ARG A 320 -14.02 15.49 -14.67
C ARG A 320 -13.48 16.60 -15.58
N PRO A 321 -14.32 17.58 -15.99
CA PRO A 321 -14.00 18.57 -17.03
C PRO A 321 -12.79 19.46 -16.74
N PHE A 322 -12.44 19.67 -15.49
CA PHE A 322 -11.32 20.52 -15.07
C PHE A 322 -10.16 19.74 -14.48
N SER A 323 -10.03 18.46 -14.87
CA SER A 323 -8.92 17.60 -14.47
C SER A 323 -7.58 18.34 -14.59
N THR A 324 -6.78 18.31 -13.52
CA THR A 324 -5.52 19.05 -13.44
C THR A 324 -4.42 18.14 -12.90
N VAL A 325 -3.49 17.76 -13.78
CA VAL A 325 -2.35 16.92 -13.44
C VAL A 325 -1.09 17.47 -14.10
N VAL A 326 0.01 17.55 -13.36
CA VAL A 326 1.28 18.07 -13.85
C VAL A 326 2.39 17.07 -13.53
N PHE A 327 3.20 16.74 -14.51
CA PHE A 327 4.47 16.02 -14.35
C PHE A 327 5.63 16.96 -14.64
N SER A 328 6.57 17.08 -13.68
CA SER A 328 7.75 17.93 -13.83
C SER A 328 9.00 17.16 -13.42
N TYR A 329 10.09 17.27 -14.19
CA TYR A 329 11.33 16.52 -13.94
C TYR A 329 11.13 15.01 -13.74
N THR A 330 10.08 14.45 -14.34
CA THR A 330 9.68 13.05 -14.19
C THR A 330 10.19 12.24 -15.37
N SER A 331 10.95 11.19 -15.12
CA SER A 331 11.39 10.25 -16.14
C SER A 331 10.26 9.29 -16.51
N MET A 332 10.12 9.00 -17.81
CA MET A 332 9.06 8.13 -18.33
C MET A 332 9.66 7.15 -19.33
N THR A 333 9.23 5.89 -19.27
CA THR A 333 9.60 4.89 -20.27
C THR A 333 8.63 4.95 -21.47
N ASP A 334 8.90 4.14 -22.47
CA ASP A 334 8.13 4.02 -23.72
C ASP A 334 6.73 3.38 -23.57
N ILE A 335 6.35 3.02 -22.36
CA ILE A 335 4.97 2.55 -22.07
C ILE A 335 3.93 3.68 -22.18
N ILE A 336 4.37 4.95 -22.11
CA ILE A 336 3.46 6.08 -22.22
C ILE A 336 3.04 6.25 -23.69
N ALA A 337 1.73 6.26 -23.92
CA ALA A 337 1.17 6.51 -25.25
C ALA A 337 1.54 7.92 -25.71
N PRO A 338 1.88 8.13 -27.02
CA PRO A 338 2.24 9.46 -27.55
C PRO A 338 1.18 10.53 -27.34
N GLU A 339 -0.08 10.13 -27.28
CA GLU A 339 -1.22 11.01 -27.01
C GLU A 339 -1.16 11.60 -25.60
N GLY A 340 -0.49 10.93 -24.67
CA GLY A 340 -0.30 11.34 -23.28
C GLY A 340 -1.57 11.31 -22.45
N TRP A 341 -2.63 11.90 -22.91
CA TRP A 341 -3.87 12.15 -22.18
C TRP A 341 -5.10 11.60 -22.93
N ASN A 342 -6.19 11.40 -22.19
CA ASN A 342 -7.47 10.99 -22.73
C ASN A 342 -8.61 11.81 -22.11
N ASP A 343 -9.53 12.24 -22.96
CA ASP A 343 -10.70 13.06 -22.64
C ASP A 343 -11.82 12.30 -21.88
N PHE A 344 -11.60 11.05 -21.56
CA PHE A 344 -12.63 10.19 -20.96
C PHE A 344 -13.86 9.97 -21.87
N ASN A 345 -13.65 9.98 -23.19
CA ASN A 345 -14.67 9.97 -24.26
C ASN A 345 -15.62 11.17 -24.22
N ASP A 346 -15.16 12.33 -23.77
CA ASP A 346 -15.89 13.58 -23.77
C ASP A 346 -14.99 14.69 -24.34
N PRO A 347 -15.10 15.00 -25.66
CA PRO A 347 -14.24 15.99 -26.34
C PRO A 347 -14.31 17.41 -25.76
N THR A 348 -15.31 17.72 -24.94
CA THR A 348 -15.37 19.03 -24.25
C THR A 348 -14.30 19.17 -23.15
N ARG A 349 -13.56 18.12 -22.87
CA ARG A 349 -12.46 18.09 -21.87
C ARG A 349 -11.09 18.33 -22.49
N ASP A 350 -10.99 18.50 -23.79
CA ASP A 350 -9.74 18.76 -24.52
C ASP A 350 -9.37 20.25 -24.55
N LEU A 351 -9.75 21.05 -23.58
CA LEU A 351 -9.56 22.50 -23.51
C LEU A 351 -8.24 22.91 -22.83
#